data_1d9512f9e7f3f2d91d92a70223732715
#
_entry.id   1d9512f9e7f3f2d91d92a70223732715
#
_cell.length_a   1.000
_cell.length_b   1.000
_cell.length_c   1.000
_cell.angle_alpha   90.00
_cell.angle_beta   90.00
_cell.angle_gamma   90.00
#
_symmetry.space_group_name_H-M   'P 1'
#
loop_
_entity.id
_entity.type
_entity.pdbx_description
1 polymer ?
#
loop_
_entity_poly.entity_id
_entity_poly.type
_entity_poly.pdbx_seq_one_letter_code
_entity_poly.pdbx_strand_id
1 'polypeptide(L)'
;RLLKQYKPDCVSIEQLFFGINSRTAMTVGQARGVVLSAAAGYGIPIFEYQGLHVKATLTGSGKSDKKEIQKHVMKYLGKRKLKKPKSGYIDDAADALAVAICHYLKINNMGRLTQQVIKDRAKASKKLKVKI
;
A
#
# COMPACT_ATOMS: atom_id res chain seq x y z
N ARG A 1 11.03 -3.34 -17.64
CA ARG A 1 10.06 -2.86 -18.64
C ARG A 1 8.98 -1.99 -18.01
N LEU A 2 8.22 -2.47 -16.99
CA LEU A 2 7.11 -1.75 -16.36
C LEU A 2 7.56 -0.40 -15.74
N LEU A 3 8.68 -0.36 -15.02
CA LEU A 3 9.19 0.86 -14.42
C LEU A 3 9.53 1.95 -15.46
N LYS A 4 10.07 1.57 -16.61
CA LYS A 4 10.31 2.49 -17.73
C LYS A 4 9.01 3.02 -18.35
N GLN A 5 8.02 2.15 -18.46
CA GLN A 5 6.75 2.45 -19.12
C GLN A 5 5.88 3.37 -18.27
N TYR A 6 5.74 3.07 -16.97
CA TYR A 6 4.80 3.75 -16.07
C TYR A 6 5.46 4.82 -15.21
N LYS A 7 6.80 4.80 -15.06
CA LYS A 7 7.57 5.77 -14.25
C LYS A 7 6.92 6.04 -12.89
N PRO A 8 6.70 5.02 -12.05
CA PRO A 8 6.03 5.20 -10.78
C PRO A 8 6.89 6.00 -9.81
N ASP A 9 6.26 6.77 -8.93
CA ASP A 9 6.93 7.54 -7.88
C ASP A 9 7.44 6.64 -6.75
N CYS A 10 6.80 5.49 -6.54
CA CYS A 10 7.18 4.50 -5.53
C CYS A 10 6.68 3.10 -5.91
N VAL A 11 7.23 2.09 -5.24
CA VAL A 11 6.77 0.71 -5.28
C VAL A 11 6.27 0.33 -3.90
N SER A 12 5.06 -0.21 -3.80
CA SER A 12 4.56 -0.84 -2.59
C SER A 12 4.48 -2.36 -2.76
N ILE A 13 4.97 -3.09 -1.78
CA ILE A 13 5.07 -4.56 -1.85
C ILE A 13 4.61 -5.18 -0.53
N GLU A 14 3.99 -6.36 -0.60
CA GLU A 14 3.65 -7.12 0.58
C GLU A 14 4.89 -7.73 1.21
N GLN A 15 5.01 -7.63 2.53
CA GLN A 15 6.05 -8.29 3.30
C GLN A 15 5.75 -9.79 3.38
N LEU A 16 6.72 -10.60 2.96
CA LEU A 16 6.59 -12.05 3.04
C LEU A 16 6.84 -12.52 4.47
N PHE A 17 5.88 -13.27 5.00
CA PHE A 17 6.11 -14.13 6.16
C PHE A 17 6.30 -15.57 5.69
N PHE A 18 7.47 -16.10 5.90
CA PHE A 18 7.75 -17.50 5.68
C PHE A 18 7.10 -18.31 6.80
N GLY A 19 5.84 -18.73 6.58
CA GLY A 19 5.20 -19.77 7.39
C GLY A 19 5.82 -21.15 7.10
N ILE A 20 5.21 -22.20 7.63
CA ILE A 20 5.67 -23.59 7.60
C ILE A 20 5.92 -24.15 6.16
N ASN A 21 5.43 -23.52 5.10
CA ASN A 21 5.63 -23.96 3.71
C ASN A 21 6.92 -23.39 3.10
N SER A 22 8.05 -24.07 3.41
CA SER A 22 9.37 -23.72 2.87
C SER A 22 9.53 -23.93 1.35
N ARG A 23 8.68 -24.73 0.70
CA ARG A 23 8.84 -25.10 -0.72
C ARG A 23 8.78 -23.92 -1.69
N THR A 24 7.90 -22.97 -1.45
CA THR A 24 7.75 -21.77 -2.30
C THR A 24 8.54 -20.57 -1.80
N ALA A 25 9.01 -20.60 -0.55
CA ALA A 25 9.69 -19.49 0.10
C ALA A 25 10.90 -19.00 -0.68
N MET A 26 11.72 -19.91 -1.19
CA MET A 26 12.92 -19.58 -1.96
C MET A 26 12.56 -18.91 -3.30
N THR A 27 11.63 -19.50 -4.07
CA THR A 27 11.20 -18.95 -5.37
C THR A 27 10.55 -17.58 -5.21
N VAL A 28 9.69 -17.41 -4.21
CA VAL A 28 9.03 -16.13 -3.92
C VAL A 28 10.06 -15.10 -3.44
N GLY A 29 11.02 -15.50 -2.60
CA GLY A 29 12.14 -14.65 -2.17
C GLY A 29 13.00 -14.17 -3.34
N GLN A 30 13.32 -15.06 -4.28
CA GLN A 30 14.06 -14.71 -5.50
C GLN A 30 13.28 -13.72 -6.37
N ALA A 31 12.00 -13.97 -6.63
CA ALA A 31 11.14 -13.05 -7.39
C ALA A 31 11.05 -11.68 -6.72
N ARG A 32 10.89 -11.65 -5.39
CA ARG A 32 10.92 -10.42 -4.61
C ARG A 32 12.24 -9.68 -4.75
N GLY A 33 13.38 -10.38 -4.64
CA GLY A 33 14.71 -9.81 -4.80
C GLY A 33 14.88 -9.11 -6.17
N VAL A 34 14.36 -9.71 -7.23
CA VAL A 34 14.36 -9.09 -8.58
C VAL A 34 13.56 -7.79 -8.61
N VAL A 35 12.37 -7.77 -8.00
CA VAL A 35 11.54 -6.55 -7.94
C VAL A 35 12.25 -5.43 -7.16
N LEU A 36 12.80 -5.77 -5.99
CA LEU A 36 13.52 -4.81 -5.14
C LEU A 36 14.76 -4.26 -5.83
N SER A 37 15.57 -5.12 -6.45
CA SER A 37 16.77 -4.74 -7.20
C SER A 37 16.42 -3.85 -8.40
N ALA A 38 15.35 -4.18 -9.14
CA ALA A 38 14.91 -3.37 -10.25
C ALA A 38 14.46 -1.96 -9.81
N ALA A 39 13.69 -1.85 -8.73
CA ALA A 39 13.25 -0.56 -8.22
C ALA A 39 14.43 0.27 -7.71
N ALA A 40 15.36 -0.33 -6.97
CA ALA A 40 16.58 0.31 -6.48
C ALA A 40 17.46 0.82 -7.63
N GLY A 41 17.63 0.03 -8.70
CA GLY A 41 18.38 0.42 -9.89
C GLY A 41 17.80 1.63 -10.65
N TYR A 42 16.52 1.93 -10.44
CA TYR A 42 15.86 3.14 -10.96
C TYR A 42 15.74 4.27 -9.93
N GLY A 43 16.28 4.09 -8.71
CA GLY A 43 16.16 5.07 -7.63
C GLY A 43 14.72 5.24 -7.11
N ILE A 44 13.85 4.24 -7.31
CA ILE A 44 12.44 4.30 -6.92
C ILE A 44 12.30 3.80 -5.48
N PRO A 45 11.73 4.60 -4.55
CA PRO A 45 11.54 4.19 -3.16
C PRO A 45 10.56 3.02 -3.05
N ILE A 46 10.82 2.13 -2.08
CA ILE A 46 10.05 0.92 -1.85
C ILE A 46 9.44 0.97 -0.46
N PHE A 47 8.15 0.66 -0.36
CA PHE A 47 7.39 0.58 0.89
C PHE A 47 6.84 -0.83 1.08
N GLU A 48 7.05 -1.39 2.26
CA GLU A 48 6.65 -2.75 2.59
C GLU A 48 5.49 -2.77 3.59
N TYR A 49 4.53 -3.67 3.38
CA TYR A 49 3.33 -3.79 4.20
C TYR A 49 3.04 -5.24 4.57
N GLN A 50 2.72 -5.49 5.82
CA GLN A 50 2.22 -6.79 6.27
C GLN A 50 0.79 -7.02 5.78
N GLY A 51 0.45 -8.23 5.35
CA GLY A 51 -0.88 -8.57 4.84
C GLY A 51 -2.01 -8.26 5.82
N LEU A 52 -1.82 -8.55 7.12
CA LEU A 52 -2.78 -8.18 8.17
C LEU A 52 -3.02 -6.67 8.24
N HIS A 53 -1.97 -5.89 8.05
CA HIS A 53 -2.03 -4.44 8.08
C HIS A 53 -2.75 -3.88 6.84
N VAL A 54 -2.49 -4.45 5.66
CA VAL A 54 -3.20 -4.11 4.41
C VAL A 54 -4.70 -4.35 4.59
N LYS A 55 -5.08 -5.52 5.09
CA LYS A 55 -6.48 -5.87 5.37
C LYS A 55 -7.13 -4.88 6.32
N ALA A 56 -6.51 -4.63 7.47
CA ALA A 56 -7.05 -3.70 8.47
C ALA A 56 -7.20 -2.27 7.93
N THR A 57 -6.26 -1.82 7.10
CA THR A 57 -6.32 -0.48 6.49
C THR A 57 -7.48 -0.34 5.51
N LEU A 58 -7.76 -1.36 4.71
CA LEU A 58 -8.82 -1.31 3.70
C LEU A 58 -10.21 -1.53 4.27
N THR A 59 -10.36 -2.45 5.20
CA THR A 59 -11.65 -2.97 5.66
C THR A 59 -11.97 -2.63 7.11
N GLY A 60 -11.00 -2.18 7.89
CA GLY A 60 -11.10 -2.02 9.34
C GLY A 60 -10.79 -3.29 10.13
N SER A 61 -10.55 -4.43 9.48
CA SER A 61 -10.25 -5.71 10.15
C SER A 61 -9.13 -6.48 9.47
N GLY A 62 -8.11 -6.88 10.23
CA GLY A 62 -7.03 -7.75 9.73
C GLY A 62 -7.47 -9.18 9.39
N LYS A 63 -8.68 -9.57 9.80
CA LYS A 63 -9.24 -10.92 9.57
C LYS A 63 -10.13 -11.01 8.33
N SER A 64 -10.29 -9.93 7.58
CA SER A 64 -11.13 -9.89 6.39
C SER A 64 -10.73 -10.95 5.36
N ASP A 65 -11.74 -11.54 4.73
CA ASP A 65 -11.56 -12.55 3.70
C ASP A 65 -11.24 -11.92 2.31
N LYS A 66 -10.90 -12.75 1.35
CA LYS A 66 -10.55 -12.30 -0.01
C LYS A 66 -11.69 -11.57 -0.71
N LYS A 67 -12.94 -11.98 -0.49
CA LYS A 67 -14.11 -11.35 -1.11
C LYS A 67 -14.35 -9.96 -0.57
N GLU A 68 -14.16 -9.76 0.74
CA GLU A 68 -14.21 -8.44 1.36
C GLU A 68 -13.12 -7.51 0.82
N ILE A 69 -11.89 -8.01 0.71
CA ILE A 69 -10.78 -7.23 0.14
C ILE A 69 -11.11 -6.81 -1.30
N GLN A 70 -11.54 -7.73 -2.15
CA GLN A 70 -11.94 -7.41 -3.54
C GLN A 70 -13.04 -6.36 -3.60
N LYS A 71 -14.06 -6.48 -2.74
CA LYS A 71 -15.16 -5.50 -2.63
C LYS A 71 -14.65 -4.11 -2.28
N HIS A 72 -13.75 -4.01 -1.30
CA HIS A 72 -13.16 -2.75 -0.90
C HIS A 72 -12.24 -2.16 -1.97
N VAL A 73 -11.41 -2.98 -2.61
CA VAL A 73 -10.58 -2.56 -3.77
C VAL A 73 -11.46 -1.98 -4.87
N MET A 74 -12.53 -2.67 -5.25
CA MET A 74 -13.47 -2.17 -6.26
C MET A 74 -14.11 -0.84 -5.85
N LYS A 75 -14.50 -0.70 -4.58
CA LYS A 75 -15.07 0.54 -4.03
C LYS A 75 -14.08 1.71 -4.12
N TYR A 76 -12.83 1.50 -3.72
CA TYR A 76 -11.78 2.54 -3.82
C TYR A 76 -11.48 2.95 -5.26
N LEU A 77 -11.54 2.00 -6.20
CA LEU A 77 -11.31 2.28 -7.62
C LEU A 77 -12.55 2.80 -8.35
N GLY A 78 -13.71 2.92 -7.68
CA GLY A 78 -14.97 3.29 -8.32
C GLY A 78 -15.42 2.29 -9.39
N LYS A 79 -15.09 1.00 -9.24
CA LYS A 79 -15.39 -0.06 -10.21
C LYS A 79 -16.40 -1.04 -9.65
N ARG A 80 -17.27 -1.56 -10.53
CA ARG A 80 -18.22 -2.64 -10.18
C ARG A 80 -17.61 -4.03 -10.31
N LYS A 81 -16.56 -4.17 -11.13
CA LYS A 81 -15.91 -5.45 -11.42
C LYS A 81 -14.43 -5.21 -11.76
N LEU A 82 -13.54 -6.06 -11.23
CA LEU A 82 -12.17 -6.11 -11.68
C LEU A 82 -12.07 -6.85 -13.01
N LYS A 83 -11.29 -6.34 -13.94
CA LYS A 83 -11.02 -7.05 -15.19
C LYS A 83 -10.09 -8.23 -14.88
N LYS A 84 -10.43 -9.40 -15.41
CA LYS A 84 -9.54 -10.57 -15.33
C LYS A 84 -8.24 -10.24 -16.06
N PRO A 85 -7.05 -10.43 -15.43
CA PRO A 85 -5.78 -10.22 -16.11
C PRO A 85 -5.61 -11.23 -17.25
N LYS A 86 -4.79 -10.88 -18.25
CA LYS A 86 -4.48 -11.77 -19.38
C LYS A 86 -3.75 -13.04 -18.93
N SER A 87 -2.96 -12.95 -17.86
CA SER A 87 -2.29 -14.07 -17.19
C SER A 87 -2.40 -13.87 -15.68
N GLY A 88 -2.46 -14.94 -14.92
CA GLY A 88 -2.61 -14.93 -13.48
C GLY A 88 -4.08 -14.96 -13.01
N TYR A 89 -4.27 -14.73 -11.73
CA TYR A 89 -5.57 -14.82 -11.07
C TYR A 89 -6.09 -13.44 -10.69
N ILE A 90 -7.42 -13.28 -10.63
CA ILE A 90 -8.07 -12.04 -10.17
C ILE A 90 -7.66 -11.74 -8.72
N ASP A 91 -7.48 -12.76 -7.90
CA ASP A 91 -7.08 -12.63 -6.51
C ASP A 91 -5.73 -11.94 -6.38
N ASP A 92 -4.71 -12.38 -7.15
CA ASP A 92 -3.37 -11.80 -7.13
C ASP A 92 -3.39 -10.32 -7.55
N ALA A 93 -4.20 -10.00 -8.56
CA ALA A 93 -4.38 -8.62 -9.00
C ALA A 93 -5.07 -7.76 -7.92
N ALA A 94 -6.07 -8.31 -7.22
CA ALA A 94 -6.75 -7.63 -6.14
C ALA A 94 -5.83 -7.41 -4.92
N ASP A 95 -5.00 -8.38 -4.58
CA ASP A 95 -4.03 -8.29 -3.50
C ASP A 95 -2.97 -7.21 -3.80
N ALA A 96 -2.44 -7.16 -5.02
CA ALA A 96 -1.50 -6.12 -5.44
C ALA A 96 -2.14 -4.71 -5.38
N LEU A 97 -3.39 -4.57 -5.84
CA LEU A 97 -4.14 -3.32 -5.76
C LEU A 97 -4.43 -2.93 -4.31
N ALA A 98 -4.72 -3.89 -3.43
CA ALA A 98 -4.93 -3.65 -2.00
C ALA A 98 -3.67 -3.06 -1.34
N VAL A 99 -2.48 -3.59 -1.64
CA VAL A 99 -1.21 -3.05 -1.14
C VAL A 99 -0.98 -1.61 -1.63
N ALA A 100 -1.26 -1.32 -2.90
CA ALA A 100 -1.13 0.02 -3.47
C ALA A 100 -2.11 1.02 -2.81
N ILE A 101 -3.36 0.62 -2.62
CA ILE A 101 -4.39 1.44 -1.93
C ILE A 101 -4.00 1.67 -0.47
N CYS A 102 -3.50 0.65 0.22
CA CYS A 102 -3.01 0.77 1.59
C CYS A 102 -1.91 1.85 1.70
N HIS A 103 -0.94 1.84 0.80
CA HIS A 103 0.10 2.85 0.73
C HIS A 103 -0.47 4.25 0.50
N TYR A 104 -1.34 4.40 -0.49
CA TYR A 104 -2.01 5.67 -0.81
C TYR A 104 -2.76 6.25 0.39
N LEU A 105 -3.54 5.44 1.09
CA LEU A 105 -4.29 5.86 2.27
C LEU A 105 -3.37 6.30 3.41
N LYS A 106 -2.26 5.61 3.63
CA LYS A 106 -1.29 5.97 4.66
C LYS A 106 -0.63 7.32 4.38
N ILE A 107 -0.15 7.54 3.17
CA ILE A 107 0.47 8.83 2.80
C ILE A 107 -0.52 9.97 2.98
N ASN A 108 -1.76 9.82 2.52
CA ASN A 108 -2.79 10.85 2.65
C ASN A 108 -3.19 11.12 4.11
N ASN A 109 -3.27 10.08 4.94
CA ASN A 109 -3.55 10.26 6.38
C ASN A 109 -2.39 10.96 7.10
N MET A 110 -1.14 10.61 6.79
CA MET A 110 0.02 11.30 7.33
C MET A 110 0.05 12.78 6.91
N GLY A 111 -0.25 13.08 5.65
CA GLY A 111 -0.34 14.46 5.17
C GLY A 111 -1.43 15.27 5.89
N ARG A 112 -2.59 14.68 6.14
CA ARG A 112 -3.68 15.32 6.90
C ARG A 112 -3.29 15.59 8.35
N LEU A 113 -2.66 14.63 9.02
CA LEU A 113 -2.18 14.78 10.40
C LEU A 113 -1.13 15.88 10.50
N THR A 114 -0.17 15.93 9.57
CA THR A 114 0.85 16.98 9.52
C THR A 114 0.22 18.37 9.36
N GLN A 115 -0.73 18.51 8.45
CA GLN A 115 -1.45 19.78 8.25
C GLN A 115 -2.26 20.18 9.48
N GLN A 116 -2.89 19.21 10.18
CA GLN A 116 -3.62 19.48 11.41
C GLN A 116 -2.69 19.97 12.52
N VAL A 117 -1.55 19.31 12.73
CA VAL A 117 -0.54 19.73 13.72
C VAL A 117 -0.01 21.14 13.44
N ILE A 118 0.24 21.49 12.17
CA ILE A 118 0.67 22.83 11.77
C ILE A 118 -0.40 23.88 12.11
N LYS A 119 -1.69 23.57 11.80
CA LYS A 119 -2.80 24.47 12.12
C LYS A 119 -2.97 24.68 13.64
N ASP A 120 -2.83 23.61 14.43
CA ASP A 120 -2.99 23.68 15.87
C ASP A 120 -1.83 24.46 16.53
N ARG A 121 -0.59 24.28 16.04
CA ARG A 121 0.57 25.09 16.48
C ARG A 121 0.39 26.58 16.13
N ALA A 122 -0.12 26.90 14.94
CA ALA A 122 -0.38 28.28 14.53
C ALA A 122 -1.47 28.94 15.40
N LYS A 123 -2.55 28.18 15.76
CA LYS A 123 -3.60 28.66 16.68
C LYS A 123 -3.04 28.89 18.09
N ALA A 124 -2.22 28.00 18.61
CA ALA A 124 -1.60 28.14 19.92
C ALA A 124 -0.68 29.36 20.00
N SER A 125 0.13 29.60 18.95
CA SER A 125 1.00 30.78 18.87
C SER A 125 0.23 32.09 18.83
N LYS A 126 -0.91 32.14 18.13
CA LYS A 126 -1.81 33.33 18.14
C LYS A 126 -2.41 33.58 19.52
N LYS A 127 -2.80 32.53 20.26
CA LYS A 127 -3.34 32.66 21.63
C LYS A 127 -2.31 33.22 22.63
N LEU A 128 -1.04 32.88 22.45
CA LEU A 128 0.03 33.42 23.30
C LEU A 128 0.31 34.91 23.03
N LYS A 129 0.22 35.36 21.76
CA LYS A 129 0.43 36.78 21.40
C LYS A 129 -0.69 37.74 21.86
N VAL A 130 -1.86 37.20 22.21
CA VAL A 130 -3.02 38.02 22.69
C VAL A 130 -2.98 38.21 24.21
N LYS A 131 -2.05 37.54 24.94
CA LYS A 131 -1.88 37.64 26.39
C LYS A 131 -0.72 38.54 26.85
N ILE A 132 -0.11 39.25 25.92
CA ILE A 132 0.89 40.27 26.17
C ILE A 132 0.34 41.63 25.80
#